data_1817230ea7f1019dedb63b7e81b3db33
#
_entry.id   1817230ea7f1019dedb63b7e81b3db33
#
_cell.length_a   1.000
_cell.length_b   1.000
_cell.length_c   1.000
_cell.angle_alpha   90.00
_cell.angle_beta   90.00
_cell.angle_gamma   90.00
#
_symmetry.space_group_name_H-M   'P 1'
#
loop_
_entity.id
_entity.type
_entity.pdbx_description
1 polymer ?
#
loop_
_entity_poly.entity_id
_entity_poly.type
_entity_poly.pdbx_seq_one_letter_code
_entity_poly.pdbx_strand_id
1 'polypeptide(L)'
;MQINRREFLRISGAGAMTLFLSGCGLSALLGSEENKAAGTIPEKGSISGGKAMKIVVITSSPHPKNESTSYYLADRFTEGAKSAGHEVFTFDAANSDTHPCRGCDSCHMDGPCVFKDDIEQTLMPKMLEADMLVLVTPLYYYGMSAQLKTIVDRFYSRTSKLNHKKSVLMATAYNSADWTMEALVAHYNTLVRYMDWQDAGQVLAIGCGSRSLVESSAFG
;
A
#
# COMPACT_ATOMS: atom_id res chain seq x y z
N MET A 1 7.79 -15.48 -3.20
CA MET A 1 7.64 -16.09 -1.86
C MET A 1 6.39 -15.47 -1.27
N GLN A 2 5.29 -16.20 -1.23
CA GLN A 2 4.05 -15.71 -0.63
C GLN A 2 4.24 -15.81 0.89
N ILE A 3 4.19 -14.68 1.56
CA ILE A 3 4.25 -14.64 3.03
C ILE A 3 2.87 -15.06 3.53
N ASN A 4 2.81 -16.08 4.37
CA ASN A 4 1.55 -16.50 4.98
C ASN A 4 1.11 -15.51 6.08
N ARG A 5 -0.18 -15.57 6.45
CA ARG A 5 -0.82 -14.68 7.42
C ARG A 5 -0.03 -14.51 8.75
N ARG A 6 0.64 -15.57 9.21
CA ARG A 6 1.40 -15.57 10.47
C ARG A 6 2.74 -14.83 10.35
N GLU A 7 3.41 -14.94 9.22
CA GLU A 7 4.67 -14.24 8.96
C GLU A 7 4.46 -12.76 8.75
N PHE A 8 3.39 -12.36 8.06
CA PHE A 8 2.99 -10.97 7.90
C PHE A 8 2.77 -10.26 9.25
N LEU A 9 2.09 -10.92 10.19
CA LEU A 9 1.82 -10.42 11.52
C LEU A 9 3.08 -10.30 12.40
N ARG A 10 4.09 -11.12 12.17
CA ARG A 10 5.37 -11.06 12.88
C ARG A 10 6.26 -9.91 12.39
N ILE A 11 6.21 -9.60 11.11
CA ILE A 11 7.05 -8.59 10.46
C ILE A 11 6.52 -7.17 10.72
N SER A 12 5.20 -7.00 10.82
CA SER A 12 4.55 -5.69 10.98
C SER A 12 4.44 -5.21 12.44
N GLY A 13 5.05 -5.94 13.41
CA GLY A 13 4.96 -5.52 14.83
C GLY A 13 3.54 -5.63 15.36
N ALA A 14 3.00 -6.82 15.27
CA ALA A 14 1.80 -7.33 15.93
C ALA A 14 0.72 -6.29 16.28
N GLY A 15 -0.34 -6.22 15.55
CA GLY A 15 -1.60 -5.78 16.14
C GLY A 15 -2.56 -4.97 15.31
N ALA A 16 -2.10 -4.13 14.42
CA ALA A 16 -3.02 -3.25 13.67
C ALA A 16 -3.55 -3.88 12.36
N MET A 17 -3.00 -4.99 11.91
CA MET A 17 -3.28 -5.56 10.58
C MET A 17 -4.07 -6.88 10.57
N THR A 18 -4.58 -7.33 11.71
CA THR A 18 -5.34 -8.60 11.79
C THR A 18 -6.70 -8.56 11.08
N LEU A 19 -7.18 -7.38 10.70
CA LEU A 19 -8.51 -7.21 10.10
C LEU A 19 -8.53 -7.31 8.56
N PHE A 20 -7.37 -7.43 7.89
CA PHE A 20 -7.32 -7.26 6.43
C PHE A 20 -7.25 -8.55 5.60
N LEU A 21 -7.34 -9.75 6.20
CA LEU A 21 -7.00 -10.98 5.49
C LEU A 21 -8.15 -11.93 5.16
N SER A 22 -9.38 -11.54 5.25
CA SER A 22 -10.46 -12.46 4.87
C SER A 22 -11.56 -11.79 4.07
N GLY A 23 -11.56 -11.99 2.76
CA GLY A 23 -12.71 -11.79 1.89
C GLY A 23 -12.43 -11.07 0.59
N CYS A 24 -13.18 -11.22 -0.37
CA CYS A 24 -13.14 -11.00 -1.81
C CYS A 24 -12.06 -11.83 -2.52
N GLY A 25 -12.37 -13.07 -2.85
CA GLY A 25 -11.63 -13.87 -3.82
C GLY A 25 -10.49 -14.73 -3.31
N LEU A 26 -10.22 -14.82 -2.00
CA LEU A 26 -9.17 -15.73 -1.49
C LEU A 26 -9.62 -17.20 -1.43
N SER A 27 -10.91 -17.48 -1.60
CA SER A 27 -11.46 -18.85 -1.63
C SER A 27 -11.05 -19.66 -2.88
N ALA A 28 -10.49 -19.02 -3.91
CA ALA A 28 -10.06 -19.71 -5.14
C ALA A 28 -8.64 -20.27 -5.08
N LEU A 29 -7.83 -19.93 -4.07
CA LEU A 29 -6.43 -20.37 -3.96
C LEU A 29 -6.19 -21.43 -2.88
N LEU A 30 -7.19 -21.80 -2.09
CA LEU A 30 -7.05 -22.87 -1.11
C LEU A 30 -8.01 -24.00 -1.49
N GLY A 31 -7.42 -25.08 -2.01
CA GLY A 31 -8.14 -26.33 -2.27
C GLY A 31 -8.94 -26.78 -1.05
N SER A 32 -10.13 -27.26 -1.32
CA SER A 32 -11.13 -27.76 -0.42
C SER A 32 -10.56 -28.65 0.71
N GLU A 33 -10.59 -28.17 1.93
CA GLU A 33 -10.78 -28.99 3.11
C GLU A 33 -11.73 -28.29 4.07
N GLU A 34 -12.89 -28.91 4.27
CA GLU A 34 -13.88 -28.53 5.27
C GLU A 34 -13.26 -28.63 6.66
N ASN A 35 -13.24 -27.53 7.41
CA ASN A 35 -13.22 -27.60 8.85
C ASN A 35 -13.96 -26.43 9.49
N LYS A 36 -15.10 -26.78 10.11
CA LYS A 36 -15.87 -25.96 11.02
C LYS A 36 -15.02 -25.59 12.23
N ALA A 37 -14.79 -24.28 12.43
CA ALA A 37 -14.58 -23.75 13.77
C ALA A 37 -15.04 -22.30 13.80
N ALA A 38 -16.16 -22.04 14.48
CA ALA A 38 -16.56 -20.73 14.94
C ALA A 38 -15.47 -20.19 15.88
N GLY A 39 -14.63 -19.29 15.38
CA GLY A 39 -13.61 -18.62 16.17
C GLY A 39 -14.17 -17.37 16.81
N THR A 40 -14.27 -17.39 18.11
CA THR A 40 -14.53 -16.25 19.00
C THR A 40 -13.58 -15.09 18.66
N ILE A 41 -14.14 -13.90 18.46
CA ILE A 41 -13.39 -12.64 18.29
C ILE A 41 -12.60 -12.44 19.58
N PRO A 42 -11.27 -12.32 19.56
CA PRO A 42 -10.50 -12.00 20.76
C PRO A 42 -10.79 -10.55 21.16
N GLU A 43 -11.11 -10.34 22.43
CA GLU A 43 -11.22 -9.03 23.04
C GLU A 43 -9.95 -8.19 22.84
N LYS A 44 -10.16 -6.88 22.79
CA LYS A 44 -9.20 -5.79 22.66
C LYS A 44 -8.00 -5.95 23.60
N GLY A 45 -7.04 -6.79 23.20
CA GLY A 45 -5.75 -6.92 23.89
C GLY A 45 -4.91 -5.69 23.58
N SER A 46 -4.54 -4.96 24.63
CA SER A 46 -3.54 -3.89 24.61
C SER A 46 -2.23 -4.43 24.01
N ILE A 47 -1.85 -3.97 22.82
CA ILE A 47 -0.63 -4.38 22.15
C ILE A 47 0.48 -3.47 22.63
N SER A 48 1.26 -4.00 23.54
CA SER A 48 2.46 -3.38 24.09
C SER A 48 3.67 -3.72 23.21
N GLY A 49 4.43 -2.71 22.72
CA GLY A 49 5.86 -2.88 22.57
C GLY A 49 6.53 -2.77 21.20
N GLY A 50 5.90 -2.27 20.15
CA GLY A 50 6.62 -1.87 18.92
C GLY A 50 7.02 -0.40 18.97
N LYS A 51 8.23 -0.04 18.50
CA LYS A 51 8.62 1.37 18.33
C LYS A 51 7.63 2.04 17.37
N ALA A 52 7.12 3.23 17.75
CA ALA A 52 6.29 4.03 16.87
C ALA A 52 7.02 4.31 15.55
N MET A 53 6.35 4.09 14.43
CA MET A 53 6.87 4.31 13.08
C MET A 53 6.28 5.58 12.47
N LYS A 54 7.04 6.22 11.59
CA LYS A 54 6.54 7.21 10.65
C LYS A 54 6.15 6.50 9.36
N ILE A 55 4.88 6.59 8.99
CA ILE A 55 4.30 5.89 7.83
C ILE A 55 3.80 6.93 6.83
N VAL A 56 4.18 6.77 5.57
CA VAL A 56 3.63 7.57 4.46
C VAL A 56 2.71 6.68 3.64
N VAL A 57 1.43 7.06 3.55
CA VAL A 57 0.42 6.41 2.72
C VAL A 57 0.19 7.24 1.46
N ILE A 58 0.46 6.68 0.29
CA ILE A 58 0.30 7.34 -1.00
C ILE A 58 -0.93 6.75 -1.68
N THR A 59 -2.01 7.52 -1.75
CA THR A 59 -3.23 7.17 -2.49
C THR A 59 -3.17 7.74 -3.91
N SER A 60 -3.78 7.06 -4.86
CA SER A 60 -3.64 7.41 -6.27
C SER A 60 -4.90 7.22 -7.12
N SER A 61 -6.05 7.03 -6.48
CA SER A 61 -7.31 6.89 -7.19
C SER A 61 -7.84 8.26 -7.64
N PRO A 62 -8.21 8.43 -8.93
CA PRO A 62 -8.86 9.64 -9.40
C PRO A 62 -10.36 9.72 -9.04
N HIS A 63 -10.94 8.66 -8.49
CA HIS A 63 -12.33 8.65 -8.04
C HIS A 63 -12.50 9.46 -6.74
N PRO A 64 -13.68 10.06 -6.52
CA PRO A 64 -14.02 10.70 -5.26
C PRO A 64 -13.80 9.76 -4.07
N LYS A 65 -13.37 10.30 -2.93
CA LYS A 65 -13.03 9.49 -1.74
C LYS A 65 -14.17 8.58 -1.27
N ASN A 66 -15.40 9.08 -1.32
CA ASN A 66 -16.60 8.33 -0.91
C ASN A 66 -16.97 7.20 -1.87
N GLU A 67 -16.42 7.18 -3.09
CA GLU A 67 -16.71 6.15 -4.11
C GLU A 67 -15.52 5.20 -4.31
N SER A 68 -14.33 5.65 -3.98
CA SER A 68 -13.10 4.91 -4.25
C SER A 68 -12.89 3.75 -3.28
N THR A 69 -12.70 2.58 -3.84
CA THR A 69 -12.29 1.36 -3.13
C THR A 69 -10.88 1.46 -2.55
N SER A 70 -9.96 2.10 -3.30
CA SER A 70 -8.57 2.29 -2.86
C SER A 70 -8.47 3.24 -1.67
N TYR A 71 -9.26 4.34 -1.65
CA TYR A 71 -9.32 5.21 -0.47
C TYR A 71 -9.89 4.49 0.75
N TYR A 72 -10.87 3.63 0.55
CA TYR A 72 -11.41 2.84 1.67
C TYR A 72 -10.32 2.00 2.35
N LEU A 73 -9.54 1.26 1.56
CA LEU A 73 -8.42 0.48 2.11
C LEU A 73 -7.38 1.37 2.80
N ALA A 74 -7.04 2.52 2.20
CA ALA A 74 -6.09 3.47 2.77
C ALA A 74 -6.56 4.05 4.10
N ASP A 75 -7.85 4.38 4.20
CA ASP A 75 -8.45 4.92 5.42
C ASP A 75 -8.45 3.86 6.54
N ARG A 76 -8.87 2.62 6.24
CA ARG A 76 -8.85 1.52 7.20
C ARG A 76 -7.43 1.22 7.70
N PHE A 77 -6.45 1.19 6.78
CA PHE A 77 -5.04 1.05 7.16
C PHE A 77 -4.59 2.19 8.08
N THR A 78 -4.91 3.42 7.70
CA THR A 78 -4.53 4.63 8.44
C THR A 78 -5.11 4.65 9.85
N GLU A 79 -6.39 4.29 9.99
CA GLU A 79 -7.05 4.16 11.30
C GLU A 79 -6.37 3.10 12.16
N GLY A 80 -6.12 1.91 11.61
CA GLY A 80 -5.43 0.84 12.30
C GLY A 80 -4.02 1.22 12.75
N ALA A 81 -3.23 1.83 11.85
CA ALA A 81 -1.87 2.27 12.16
C ALA A 81 -1.84 3.35 13.24
N LYS A 82 -2.74 4.35 13.18
CA LYS A 82 -2.86 5.38 14.22
C LYS A 82 -3.29 4.80 15.56
N SER A 83 -4.23 3.85 15.56
CA SER A 83 -4.66 3.19 16.80
C SER A 83 -3.56 2.36 17.45
N ALA A 84 -2.59 1.90 16.65
CA ALA A 84 -1.38 1.22 17.13
C ALA A 84 -0.25 2.19 17.56
N GLY A 85 -0.49 3.51 17.53
CA GLY A 85 0.47 4.51 17.99
C GLY A 85 1.48 4.96 16.94
N HIS A 86 1.25 4.69 15.64
CA HIS A 86 2.11 5.14 14.56
C HIS A 86 1.74 6.56 14.09
N GLU A 87 2.73 7.33 13.64
CA GLU A 87 2.50 8.59 12.93
C GLU A 87 2.22 8.30 11.46
N VAL A 88 1.08 8.76 10.94
CA VAL A 88 0.67 8.51 9.54
C VAL A 88 0.47 9.83 8.81
N PHE A 89 1.20 10.02 7.72
CA PHE A 89 1.01 11.07 6.74
C PHE A 89 0.39 10.46 5.48
N THR A 90 -0.70 11.04 4.98
CA THR A 90 -1.37 10.59 3.75
C THR A 90 -1.17 11.63 2.65
N PHE A 91 -0.75 11.18 1.47
CA PHE A 91 -0.59 11.98 0.26
C PHE A 91 -1.53 11.49 -0.84
N ASP A 92 -2.27 12.42 -1.44
CA ASP A 92 -3.22 12.14 -2.51
C ASP A 92 -2.60 12.50 -3.87
N ALA A 93 -2.02 11.52 -4.53
CA ALA A 93 -1.33 11.73 -5.80
C ALA A 93 -2.26 12.13 -6.96
N ALA A 94 -3.57 11.85 -6.86
CA ALA A 94 -4.53 12.18 -7.91
C ALA A 94 -5.02 13.63 -7.85
N ASN A 95 -5.01 14.23 -6.65
CA ASN A 95 -5.53 15.57 -6.43
C ASN A 95 -4.46 16.60 -6.02
N SER A 96 -3.18 16.20 -6.05
CA SER A 96 -2.03 17.09 -5.79
C SER A 96 -1.39 17.54 -7.10
N ASP A 97 -0.67 18.66 -7.06
CA ASP A 97 0.15 19.12 -8.19
C ASP A 97 1.34 18.18 -8.36
N THR A 98 1.28 17.29 -9.33
CA THR A 98 2.28 16.25 -9.57
C THR A 98 2.71 16.21 -11.03
N HIS A 99 4.03 16.16 -11.28
CA HIS A 99 4.59 16.08 -12.62
C HIS A 99 5.46 14.83 -12.78
N PRO A 100 5.32 14.09 -13.89
CA PRO A 100 6.14 12.93 -14.17
C PRO A 100 7.62 13.29 -14.33
N CYS A 101 8.52 12.36 -14.02
CA CYS A 101 9.93 12.52 -14.31
C CYS A 101 10.15 12.70 -15.81
N ARG A 102 10.90 13.74 -16.21
CA ARG A 102 11.22 14.01 -17.63
C ARG A 102 12.60 13.50 -18.05
N GLY A 103 13.29 12.76 -17.18
CA GLY A 103 14.60 12.17 -17.50
C GLY A 103 15.72 13.18 -17.72
N CYS A 104 15.65 14.39 -17.15
CA CYS A 104 16.64 15.44 -17.38
C CYS A 104 17.95 15.28 -16.60
N ASP A 105 18.03 14.32 -15.70
CA ASP A 105 19.15 13.97 -14.83
C ASP A 105 19.73 15.10 -13.94
N SER A 106 19.10 16.26 -13.90
CA SER A 106 19.57 17.42 -13.09
C SER A 106 19.64 17.14 -11.58
N CYS A 107 18.96 16.09 -11.10
CA CYS A 107 19.01 15.66 -9.71
C CYS A 107 20.16 14.71 -9.40
N HIS A 108 20.82 14.13 -10.42
CA HIS A 108 21.93 13.18 -10.27
C HIS A 108 21.64 12.04 -9.26
N MET A 109 20.38 11.57 -9.17
CA MET A 109 19.87 10.52 -8.26
C MET A 109 19.98 10.85 -6.76
N ASP A 110 20.47 11.99 -6.36
CA ASP A 110 20.70 12.37 -4.96
C ASP A 110 20.32 13.82 -4.61
N GLY A 111 19.99 14.65 -5.59
CA GLY A 111 19.66 16.05 -5.43
C GLY A 111 18.17 16.36 -5.56
N PRO A 112 17.75 17.61 -5.30
CA PRO A 112 16.36 18.01 -5.50
C PRO A 112 15.99 17.93 -6.97
N CYS A 113 14.72 17.56 -7.22
CA CYS A 113 14.17 17.62 -8.56
C CYS A 113 14.03 19.07 -9.03
N VAL A 114 14.10 19.28 -10.36
CA VAL A 114 13.85 20.60 -10.95
C VAL A 114 12.40 21.07 -10.81
N PHE A 115 11.46 20.12 -10.73
CA PHE A 115 10.06 20.42 -10.43
C PHE A 115 9.92 20.86 -8.96
N LYS A 116 9.13 21.93 -8.77
CA LYS A 116 8.78 22.47 -7.45
C LYS A 116 7.31 22.17 -7.13
N ASP A 117 6.90 20.98 -7.46
CA ASP A 117 5.55 20.44 -7.28
C ASP A 117 5.36 19.81 -5.88
N ASP A 118 4.15 19.35 -5.60
CA ASP A 118 3.82 18.74 -4.31
C ASP A 118 4.62 17.45 -4.02
N ILE A 119 5.15 16.78 -5.07
CA ILE A 119 6.05 15.65 -4.86
C ILE A 119 7.34 16.12 -4.19
N GLU A 120 7.98 17.17 -4.72
CA GLU A 120 9.27 17.64 -4.20
C GLU A 120 9.11 18.42 -2.90
N GLN A 121 8.07 19.26 -2.78
CA GLN A 121 7.92 20.18 -1.65
C GLN A 121 7.24 19.55 -0.44
N THR A 122 6.31 18.63 -0.66
CA THR A 122 5.46 18.07 0.40
C THR A 122 5.72 16.59 0.65
N LEU A 123 5.68 15.75 -0.41
CA LEU A 123 5.76 14.30 -0.26
C LEU A 123 7.20 13.84 0.01
N MET A 124 8.17 14.32 -0.76
CA MET A 124 9.55 13.86 -0.69
C MET A 124 10.17 14.02 0.71
N PRO A 125 10.03 15.16 1.41
CA PRO A 125 10.52 15.30 2.78
C PRO A 125 9.92 14.25 3.72
N LYS A 126 8.63 13.96 3.59
CA LYS A 126 7.94 12.95 4.41
C LYS A 126 8.42 11.54 4.10
N MET A 127 8.61 11.21 2.82
CA MET A 127 9.16 9.89 2.44
C MET A 127 10.58 9.68 2.93
N LEU A 128 11.42 10.71 2.93
CA LEU A 128 12.79 10.61 3.44
C LEU A 128 12.82 10.27 4.93
N GLU A 129 11.92 10.84 5.72
CA GLU A 129 11.80 10.59 7.16
C GLU A 129 11.05 9.30 7.50
N ALA A 130 10.31 8.72 6.56
CA ALA A 130 9.44 7.58 6.83
C ALA A 130 10.22 6.29 7.11
N ASP A 131 9.70 5.49 8.01
CA ASP A 131 10.11 4.10 8.24
C ASP A 131 9.41 3.14 7.24
N MET A 132 8.19 3.52 6.78
CA MET A 132 7.36 2.70 5.90
C MET A 132 6.65 3.53 4.83
N LEU A 133 6.62 3.00 3.61
CA LEU A 133 5.85 3.54 2.48
C LEU A 133 4.71 2.57 2.13
N VAL A 134 3.48 3.08 2.06
CA VAL A 134 2.29 2.32 1.67
C VAL A 134 1.81 2.84 0.32
N LEU A 135 1.91 2.01 -0.70
CA LEU A 135 1.52 2.32 -2.06
C LEU A 135 0.10 1.82 -2.30
N VAL A 136 -0.86 2.74 -2.48
CA VAL A 136 -2.27 2.40 -2.63
C VAL A 136 -2.76 2.80 -4.03
N THR A 137 -3.22 1.82 -4.81
CA THR A 137 -3.59 2.03 -6.22
C THR A 137 -4.82 1.25 -6.64
N PRO A 138 -5.71 1.83 -7.46
CA PRO A 138 -6.57 1.02 -8.30
C PRO A 138 -5.73 0.32 -9.37
N LEU A 139 -6.15 -0.87 -9.78
CA LEU A 139 -5.52 -1.58 -10.89
C LEU A 139 -6.06 -1.03 -12.21
N TYR A 140 -5.21 -0.39 -13.00
CA TYR A 140 -5.54 0.09 -14.33
C TYR A 140 -4.68 -0.61 -15.37
N TYR A 141 -5.34 -1.34 -16.30
CA TYR A 141 -4.63 -2.15 -17.31
C TYR A 141 -3.51 -2.99 -16.72
N TYR A 142 -3.84 -3.69 -15.61
CA TYR A 142 -2.95 -4.65 -14.92
C TYR A 142 -1.69 -4.03 -14.28
N GLY A 143 -1.64 -2.71 -14.19
CA GLY A 143 -0.56 -1.96 -13.54
C GLY A 143 -1.08 -0.99 -12.47
N MET A 144 -0.17 -0.29 -11.83
CA MET A 144 -0.52 0.83 -10.96
C MET A 144 -1.09 1.99 -11.79
N SER A 145 -1.92 2.83 -11.18
CA SER A 145 -2.43 4.04 -11.82
C SER A 145 -1.28 4.96 -12.27
N ALA A 146 -1.52 5.75 -13.32
CA ALA A 146 -0.53 6.72 -13.80
C ALA A 146 -0.09 7.70 -12.72
N GLN A 147 -1.01 8.10 -11.83
CA GLN A 147 -0.74 8.98 -10.69
C GLN A 147 0.28 8.38 -9.73
N LEU A 148 0.14 7.09 -9.36
CA LEU A 148 1.13 6.42 -8.52
C LEU A 148 2.45 6.23 -9.27
N LYS A 149 2.39 5.87 -10.55
CA LYS A 149 3.61 5.70 -11.37
C LYS A 149 4.39 7.00 -11.49
N THR A 150 3.72 8.14 -11.58
CA THR A 150 4.36 9.46 -11.54
C THR A 150 5.18 9.64 -10.26
N ILE A 151 4.64 9.27 -9.09
CA ILE A 151 5.38 9.32 -7.81
C ILE A 151 6.58 8.36 -7.84
N VAL A 152 6.38 7.13 -8.28
CA VAL A 152 7.44 6.10 -8.33
C VAL A 152 8.59 6.54 -9.23
N ASP A 153 8.32 7.11 -10.40
CA ASP A 153 9.36 7.60 -11.31
C ASP A 153 10.17 8.77 -10.70
N ARG A 154 9.57 9.52 -9.79
CA ARG A 154 10.23 10.63 -9.09
C ARG A 154 11.14 10.15 -7.94
N PHE A 155 11.08 8.86 -7.53
CA PHE A 155 12.06 8.28 -6.60
C PHE A 155 13.49 8.37 -7.14
N TYR A 156 13.65 8.45 -8.46
CA TYR A 156 14.94 8.64 -9.09
C TYR A 156 15.73 9.82 -8.48
N SER A 157 15.07 10.89 -8.10
CA SER A 157 15.76 12.07 -7.52
C SER A 157 16.41 11.81 -6.14
N ARG A 158 16.04 10.72 -5.48
CA ARG A 158 16.48 10.37 -4.11
C ARG A 158 16.67 8.86 -3.93
N THR A 159 17.07 8.13 -5.00
CA THR A 159 17.12 6.68 -4.98
C THR A 159 17.88 6.13 -3.77
N SER A 160 19.09 6.64 -3.52
CA SER A 160 19.93 6.17 -2.40
C SER A 160 19.38 6.51 -1.02
N LYS A 161 18.54 7.53 -0.90
CA LYS A 161 17.95 7.99 0.38
C LYS A 161 16.59 7.36 0.68
N LEU A 162 15.94 6.78 -0.33
CA LEU A 162 14.65 6.09 -0.20
C LEU A 162 14.80 4.57 -0.03
N ASN A 163 16.03 4.05 -0.03
CA ASN A 163 16.30 2.62 0.18
C ASN A 163 16.08 2.19 1.65
N HIS A 164 16.16 0.87 1.88
CA HIS A 164 16.08 0.22 3.19
C HIS A 164 14.82 0.51 4.02
N LYS A 165 13.72 0.92 3.39
CA LYS A 165 12.45 1.17 4.07
C LYS A 165 11.57 -0.09 4.10
N LYS A 166 10.57 -0.11 4.97
CA LYS A 166 9.46 -1.04 4.84
C LYS A 166 8.51 -0.55 3.75
N SER A 167 7.85 -1.49 3.06
CA SER A 167 6.83 -1.14 2.08
C SER A 167 5.61 -2.05 2.16
N VAL A 168 4.46 -1.52 1.78
CA VAL A 168 3.20 -2.24 1.62
C VAL A 168 2.60 -1.87 0.27
N LEU A 169 2.06 -2.86 -0.44
CA LEU A 169 1.21 -2.64 -1.61
C LEU A 169 -0.25 -2.89 -1.23
N MET A 170 -1.12 -1.93 -1.53
CA MET A 170 -2.56 -2.11 -1.44
C MET A 170 -3.19 -1.82 -2.81
N ALA A 171 -3.88 -2.79 -3.37
CA ALA A 171 -4.46 -2.65 -4.70
C ALA A 171 -5.90 -3.16 -4.75
N THR A 172 -6.73 -2.48 -5.54
CA THR A 172 -8.13 -2.86 -5.80
C THR A 172 -8.33 -3.09 -7.30
N ALA A 173 -9.10 -4.11 -7.68
CA ALA A 173 -9.42 -4.42 -9.06
C ALA A 173 -10.89 -4.78 -9.23
N TYR A 174 -11.46 -4.42 -10.39
CA TYR A 174 -12.79 -4.87 -10.81
C TYR A 174 -12.78 -6.35 -11.20
N ASN A 175 -11.77 -6.77 -11.98
CA ASN A 175 -11.62 -8.15 -12.42
C ASN A 175 -11.31 -9.07 -11.23
N SER A 176 -11.90 -10.28 -11.24
CA SER A 176 -11.74 -11.29 -10.18
C SER A 176 -10.94 -12.52 -10.62
N ALA A 177 -10.38 -12.53 -11.83
CA ALA A 177 -9.56 -13.65 -12.30
C ALA A 177 -8.25 -13.76 -11.50
N ASP A 178 -7.76 -14.97 -11.27
CA ASP A 178 -6.58 -15.27 -10.43
C ASP A 178 -5.32 -14.50 -10.87
N TRP A 179 -5.13 -14.33 -12.18
CA TRP A 179 -3.99 -13.63 -12.77
C TRP A 179 -4.07 -12.09 -12.71
N THR A 180 -5.21 -11.54 -12.24
CA THR A 180 -5.51 -10.09 -12.31
C THR A 180 -4.40 -9.21 -11.76
N MET A 181 -3.76 -9.61 -10.68
CA MET A 181 -2.74 -8.80 -10.00
C MET A 181 -1.29 -9.18 -10.36
N GLU A 182 -1.06 -10.21 -11.18
CA GLU A 182 0.29 -10.74 -11.44
C GLU A 182 1.28 -9.69 -11.93
N ALA A 183 0.90 -8.89 -12.93
CA ALA A 183 1.78 -7.87 -13.51
C ALA A 183 2.09 -6.76 -12.51
N LEU A 184 1.10 -6.29 -11.75
CA LEU A 184 1.30 -5.28 -10.70
C LEU A 184 2.20 -5.80 -9.58
N VAL A 185 1.96 -7.02 -9.11
CA VAL A 185 2.77 -7.67 -8.06
C VAL A 185 4.21 -7.89 -8.54
N ALA A 186 4.41 -8.34 -9.78
CA ALA A 186 5.74 -8.49 -10.36
C ALA A 186 6.50 -7.15 -10.42
N HIS A 187 5.80 -6.06 -10.82
CA HIS A 187 6.38 -4.73 -10.83
C HIS A 187 6.74 -4.26 -9.39
N TYR A 188 5.83 -4.40 -8.45
CA TYR A 188 6.08 -4.05 -7.04
C TYR A 188 7.25 -4.82 -6.45
N ASN A 189 7.29 -6.14 -6.63
CA ASN A 189 8.39 -6.98 -6.14
C ASN A 189 9.75 -6.59 -6.75
N THR A 190 9.74 -6.15 -8.02
CA THR A 190 10.96 -5.64 -8.68
C THR A 190 11.41 -4.31 -8.06
N LEU A 191 10.46 -3.41 -7.79
CA LEU A 191 10.73 -2.14 -7.10
C LEU A 191 11.28 -2.38 -5.69
N VAL A 192 10.64 -3.25 -4.90
CA VAL A 192 11.08 -3.66 -3.56
C VAL A 192 12.54 -4.16 -3.59
N ARG A 193 12.86 -5.05 -4.53
CA ARG A 193 14.22 -5.57 -4.70
C ARG A 193 15.22 -4.48 -5.10
N TYR A 194 14.85 -3.60 -6.03
CA TYR A 194 15.74 -2.54 -6.50
C TYR A 194 16.03 -1.50 -5.42
N MET A 195 15.02 -1.14 -4.63
CA MET A 195 15.13 -0.16 -3.54
C MET A 195 15.67 -0.76 -2.24
N ASP A 196 15.95 -2.07 -2.21
CA ASP A 196 16.32 -2.79 -1.00
C ASP A 196 15.30 -2.56 0.14
N TRP A 197 14.02 -2.58 -0.20
CA TRP A 197 12.94 -2.46 0.76
C TRP A 197 12.58 -3.80 1.38
N GLN A 198 12.06 -3.76 2.60
CA GLN A 198 11.43 -4.90 3.22
C GLN A 198 9.93 -4.89 2.88
N ASP A 199 9.46 -5.86 2.09
CA ASP A 199 8.01 -6.07 1.88
C ASP A 199 7.35 -6.45 3.21
N ALA A 200 6.53 -5.56 3.75
CA ALA A 200 5.77 -5.79 4.98
C ALA A 200 4.39 -6.40 4.69
N GLY A 201 3.98 -6.48 3.43
CA GLY A 201 2.78 -7.17 3.00
C GLY A 201 2.09 -6.57 1.79
N GLN A 202 1.14 -7.35 1.25
CA GLN A 202 0.37 -6.97 0.08
C GLN A 202 -1.11 -7.23 0.34
N VAL A 203 -1.96 -6.23 0.10
CA VAL A 203 -3.42 -6.32 0.17
C VAL A 203 -3.98 -6.18 -1.24
N LEU A 204 -4.49 -7.28 -1.78
CA LEU A 204 -4.92 -7.39 -3.17
C LEU A 204 -6.42 -7.69 -3.23
N ALA A 205 -7.24 -6.65 -3.33
CA ALA A 205 -8.70 -6.75 -3.36
C ALA A 205 -9.20 -6.94 -4.80
N ILE A 206 -9.19 -8.18 -5.27
CA ILE A 206 -9.74 -8.58 -6.59
C ILE A 206 -11.25 -8.69 -6.52
N GLY A 207 -11.94 -8.41 -7.64
CA GLY A 207 -13.43 -8.41 -7.70
C GLY A 207 -14.09 -7.27 -6.93
N CYS A 208 -13.33 -6.31 -6.44
CA CYS A 208 -13.78 -5.21 -5.60
C CYS A 208 -13.89 -3.90 -6.41
N GLY A 209 -14.69 -3.92 -7.47
CA GLY A 209 -14.84 -2.81 -8.40
C GLY A 209 -15.71 -1.64 -7.92
N SER A 210 -16.43 -1.78 -6.79
CA SER A 210 -17.20 -0.70 -6.19
C SER A 210 -17.00 -0.60 -4.68
N ARG A 211 -17.26 0.57 -4.12
CA ARG A 211 -17.15 0.82 -2.68
C ARG A 211 -18.00 -0.16 -1.87
N SER A 212 -19.22 -0.39 -2.26
CA SER A 212 -20.14 -1.33 -1.59
C SER A 212 -19.63 -2.78 -1.57
N LEU A 213 -18.92 -3.22 -2.63
CA LEU A 213 -18.32 -4.55 -2.68
C LEU A 213 -17.17 -4.68 -1.69
N VAL A 214 -16.34 -3.66 -1.53
CA VAL A 214 -15.25 -3.66 -0.54
C VAL A 214 -15.81 -3.64 0.88
N GLU A 215 -16.81 -2.81 1.15
CA GLU A 215 -17.43 -2.67 2.46
C GLU A 215 -18.18 -3.93 2.92
N SER A 216 -18.79 -4.65 1.97
CA SER A 216 -19.49 -5.93 2.26
C SER A 216 -18.55 -7.14 2.30
N SER A 217 -17.29 -6.95 1.98
CA SER A 217 -16.26 -7.99 2.01
C SER A 217 -15.61 -8.09 3.39
N ALA A 218 -14.67 -8.99 3.55
CA ALA A 218 -13.88 -9.07 4.77
C ALA A 218 -12.86 -7.92 4.96
N PHE A 219 -12.87 -6.92 4.08
CA PHE A 219 -12.19 -5.64 4.25
C PHE A 219 -13.10 -4.58 4.90
N GLY A 220 -14.41 -4.89 5.12
CA GLY A 220 -15.41 -4.05 5.76
C GLY A 220 -15.40 -4.04 7.29
#